data_a9f32e6695b073d6fc1cbd03298391bd
#
_entry.id   a9f32e6695b073d6fc1cbd03298391bd
#
_cell.length_a   1.000
_cell.length_b   1.000
_cell.length_c   1.000
_cell.angle_alpha   90.00
_cell.angle_beta   90.00
_cell.angle_gamma   90.00
#
_symmetry.space_group_name_H-M   'P 1'
#
loop_
_entity.id
_entity.type
_entity.pdbx_description
1 polymer ?
#
loop_
_entity_poly.entity_id
_entity_poly.type
_entity_poly.pdbx_seq_one_letter_code
_entity_poly.pdbx_strand_id
1 'polypeptide(L)'
;MDWVIVSILIACLLVSAFFAASETAMTGASRASMLRLSKQGNRDAAIVSSLSAMRERMIGALLLGNNIANIGASALATVIFTAWFGEVGVLYATGVMTAMVVIFAEVLPKTIAINAPDRVALLVARPMKLMVYVLGPLLAVVEAIVRVLMRLLGVKLGVNQPILSPFERLRGAVELLHHEGKVEKQDRDMFGGLLDLRELQVSDVMVHRTEMVMINADLPPEELVAEMLATEYTRIPLWRDKPENIIGVLHAKDLLRAIRAAEGDTSRIDVSTIALPPWFVPEMRSVSEQLKAFRRRKTHFALVVDEYGEVEGMVTLEDILEEIVGDISDEHDVVVAGVRAQPDGSVVVDGSVPIRDLNRAMDWNLPDEEATTVAGLVIHEARSIPERGQSFTFHGFRFRVLRRERNRITALRIVAVPRETEAEEKKPKRAGTAF
;
A
#
# COMPACT_ATOMS: atom_id res chain seq x y z
N MET A 1 -59.79 -20.80 14.59
CA MET A 1 -59.11 -20.49 13.30
C MET A 1 -58.14 -19.35 13.48
N ASP A 2 -58.48 -18.31 14.24
CA ASP A 2 -57.68 -17.08 14.41
C ASP A 2 -56.32 -17.30 15.06
N TRP A 3 -56.21 -18.19 16.09
CA TRP A 3 -54.93 -18.47 16.74
C TRP A 3 -53.87 -19.09 15.83
N VAL A 4 -54.31 -19.91 14.85
CA VAL A 4 -53.39 -20.53 13.87
C VAL A 4 -52.81 -19.44 12.94
N ILE A 5 -53.70 -18.54 12.47
CA ILE A 5 -53.28 -17.43 11.56
C ILE A 5 -52.34 -16.46 12.30
N VAL A 6 -52.67 -16.15 13.58
CA VAL A 6 -51.77 -15.31 14.42
C VAL A 6 -50.42 -15.99 14.67
N SER A 7 -50.41 -17.29 14.91
CA SER A 7 -49.13 -18.02 15.07
C SER A 7 -48.28 -18.02 13.80
N ILE A 8 -48.90 -18.16 12.64
CA ILE A 8 -48.21 -18.09 11.34
C ILE A 8 -47.69 -16.67 11.11
N LEU A 9 -48.47 -15.63 11.45
CA LEU A 9 -48.06 -14.24 11.35
C LEU A 9 -46.81 -13.98 12.20
N ILE A 10 -46.81 -14.42 13.46
CA ILE A 10 -45.62 -14.26 14.35
C ILE A 10 -44.44 -15.06 13.77
N ALA A 11 -44.64 -16.25 13.24
CA ALA A 11 -43.57 -16.99 12.58
C ALA A 11 -43.00 -16.26 11.38
N CYS A 12 -43.84 -15.65 10.57
CA CYS A 12 -43.40 -14.81 9.43
C CYS A 12 -42.56 -13.61 9.90
N LEU A 13 -42.93 -12.92 10.97
CA LEU A 13 -42.17 -11.81 11.55
C LEU A 13 -40.82 -12.28 12.09
N LEU A 14 -40.74 -13.43 12.75
CA LEU A 14 -39.49 -14.03 13.23
C LEU A 14 -38.56 -14.41 12.07
N VAL A 15 -39.13 -14.98 11.01
CA VAL A 15 -38.38 -15.33 9.78
C VAL A 15 -37.86 -14.08 9.10
N SER A 16 -38.66 -13.00 9.03
CA SER A 16 -38.19 -11.71 8.50
C SER A 16 -37.07 -11.12 9.34
N ALA A 17 -37.20 -11.12 10.66
CA ALA A 17 -36.16 -10.66 11.59
C ALA A 17 -34.85 -11.48 11.40
N PHE A 18 -34.96 -12.79 11.22
CA PHE A 18 -33.83 -13.66 10.90
C PHE A 18 -33.14 -13.25 9.57
N PHE A 19 -33.90 -13.00 8.51
CA PHE A 19 -33.31 -12.57 7.25
C PHE A 19 -32.66 -11.19 7.34
N ALA A 20 -33.30 -10.23 8.03
CA ALA A 20 -32.76 -8.88 8.23
C ALA A 20 -31.44 -8.88 9.05
N ALA A 21 -31.39 -9.67 10.12
CA ALA A 21 -30.17 -9.87 10.90
C ALA A 21 -29.08 -10.56 10.07
N SER A 22 -29.45 -11.59 9.31
CA SER A 22 -28.52 -12.35 8.47
C SER A 22 -27.93 -11.49 7.36
N GLU A 23 -28.72 -10.64 6.70
CA GLU A 23 -28.27 -9.70 5.68
C GLU A 23 -27.17 -8.79 6.21
N THR A 24 -27.44 -8.14 7.33
CA THR A 24 -26.53 -7.20 7.96
C THR A 24 -25.26 -7.90 8.49
N ALA A 25 -25.41 -9.05 9.15
CA ALA A 25 -24.27 -9.80 9.67
C ALA A 25 -23.37 -10.35 8.57
N MET A 26 -23.95 -10.96 7.52
CA MET A 26 -23.17 -11.57 6.42
C MET A 26 -22.45 -10.53 5.55
N THR A 27 -23.00 -9.33 5.44
CA THR A 27 -22.36 -8.23 4.71
C THR A 27 -21.32 -7.48 5.54
N GLY A 28 -21.54 -7.37 6.86
CA GLY A 28 -20.66 -6.69 7.80
C GLY A 28 -19.55 -7.57 8.40
N ALA A 29 -19.63 -8.91 8.29
CA ALA A 29 -18.64 -9.81 8.84
C ALA A 29 -17.26 -9.64 8.18
N SER A 30 -16.21 -9.66 9.01
CA SER A 30 -14.82 -9.55 8.56
C SER A 30 -14.39 -10.82 7.82
N ARG A 31 -14.10 -10.68 6.52
CA ARG A 31 -13.58 -11.79 5.70
C ARG A 31 -12.29 -12.38 6.25
N ALA A 32 -11.40 -11.52 6.79
CA ALA A 32 -10.13 -11.95 7.38
C ALA A 32 -10.36 -12.78 8.65
N SER A 33 -11.28 -12.35 9.53
CA SER A 33 -11.68 -13.10 10.73
C SER A 33 -12.28 -14.46 10.38
N MET A 34 -13.20 -14.50 9.40
CA MET A 34 -13.84 -15.74 8.97
C MET A 34 -12.85 -16.73 8.35
N LEU A 35 -11.92 -16.24 7.52
CA LEU A 35 -10.87 -17.09 6.93
C LEU A 35 -9.93 -17.63 8.00
N ARG A 36 -9.53 -16.83 8.99
CA ARG A 36 -8.69 -17.26 10.11
C ARG A 36 -9.38 -18.34 10.94
N LEU A 37 -10.63 -18.12 11.35
CA LEU A 37 -11.41 -19.07 12.11
C LEU A 37 -11.66 -20.39 11.34
N SER A 38 -11.91 -20.30 10.04
CA SER A 38 -12.03 -21.46 9.16
C SER A 38 -10.76 -22.30 9.11
N LYS A 39 -9.58 -21.66 9.00
CA LYS A 39 -8.27 -22.34 9.08
C LYS A 39 -8.00 -22.98 10.43
N GLN A 40 -8.60 -22.46 11.51
CA GLN A 40 -8.56 -23.04 12.85
C GLN A 40 -9.57 -24.20 13.06
N GLY A 41 -10.31 -24.60 12.02
CA GLY A 41 -11.24 -25.72 12.05
C GLY A 41 -12.69 -25.36 12.39
N ASN A 42 -13.04 -24.08 12.49
CA ASN A 42 -14.44 -23.67 12.74
C ASN A 42 -15.29 -23.89 11.47
N ARG A 43 -16.24 -24.84 11.56
CA ARG A 43 -17.12 -25.22 10.45
C ARG A 43 -18.08 -24.09 10.04
N ASP A 44 -18.57 -23.31 11.00
CA ASP A 44 -19.53 -22.23 10.72
C ASP A 44 -18.83 -21.06 10.01
N ALA A 45 -17.58 -20.75 10.37
CA ALA A 45 -16.76 -19.78 9.66
C ALA A 45 -16.44 -20.23 8.21
N ALA A 46 -16.24 -21.52 7.99
CA ALA A 46 -16.07 -22.06 6.64
C ALA A 46 -17.34 -21.88 5.79
N ILE A 47 -18.53 -22.07 6.39
CA ILE A 47 -19.81 -21.83 5.72
C ILE A 47 -19.95 -20.34 5.39
N VAL A 48 -19.68 -19.41 6.33
CA VAL A 48 -19.73 -17.97 6.09
C VAL A 48 -18.80 -17.60 4.94
N SER A 49 -17.56 -18.10 4.94
CA SER A 49 -16.59 -17.85 3.87
C SER A 49 -17.08 -18.33 2.51
N SER A 50 -17.70 -19.53 2.46
CA SER A 50 -18.25 -20.09 1.22
C SER A 50 -19.46 -19.32 0.70
N LEU A 51 -20.36 -18.85 1.58
CA LEU A 51 -21.50 -18.00 1.23
C LEU A 51 -21.05 -16.62 0.75
N SER A 52 -20.03 -16.04 1.40
CA SER A 52 -19.45 -14.75 0.97
C SER A 52 -18.76 -14.83 -0.40
N ALA A 53 -18.27 -16.01 -0.80
CA ALA A 53 -17.75 -16.24 -2.15
C ALA A 53 -18.87 -16.23 -3.22
N MET A 54 -20.09 -16.64 -2.84
CA MET A 54 -21.29 -16.62 -3.69
C MET A 54 -22.19 -15.42 -3.35
N ARG A 55 -21.58 -14.23 -3.20
CA ARG A 55 -22.22 -13.04 -2.65
C ARG A 55 -23.55 -12.69 -3.32
N GLU A 56 -23.61 -12.74 -4.63
CA GLU A 56 -24.82 -12.40 -5.39
C GLU A 56 -26.00 -13.32 -5.05
N ARG A 57 -25.75 -14.62 -5.04
CA ARG A 57 -26.78 -15.62 -4.66
C ARG A 57 -27.20 -15.50 -3.19
N MET A 58 -26.25 -15.24 -2.32
CA MET A 58 -26.51 -15.03 -0.90
C MET A 58 -27.43 -13.82 -0.69
N ILE A 59 -27.08 -12.67 -1.26
CA ILE A 59 -27.88 -11.43 -1.16
C ILE A 59 -29.25 -11.64 -1.80
N GLY A 60 -29.32 -12.27 -2.96
CA GLY A 60 -30.58 -12.60 -3.61
C GLY A 60 -31.49 -13.46 -2.76
N ALA A 61 -30.96 -14.51 -2.08
CA ALA A 61 -31.73 -15.36 -1.16
C ALA A 61 -32.24 -14.59 0.05
N LEU A 62 -31.40 -13.73 0.62
CA LEU A 62 -31.75 -12.88 1.76
C LEU A 62 -32.89 -11.92 1.42
N LEU A 63 -32.78 -11.19 0.31
CA LEU A 63 -33.81 -10.25 -0.16
C LEU A 63 -35.13 -10.97 -0.49
N LEU A 64 -35.04 -12.08 -1.21
CA LEU A 64 -36.21 -12.85 -1.59
C LEU A 64 -36.93 -13.42 -0.36
N GLY A 65 -36.19 -14.04 0.55
CA GLY A 65 -36.73 -14.62 1.77
C GLY A 65 -37.38 -13.57 2.68
N ASN A 66 -36.70 -12.42 2.85
CA ASN A 66 -37.23 -11.31 3.65
C ASN A 66 -38.53 -10.74 3.05
N ASN A 67 -38.58 -10.55 1.72
CA ASN A 67 -39.77 -10.04 1.04
C ASN A 67 -40.94 -11.02 1.14
N ILE A 68 -40.70 -12.33 0.93
CA ILE A 68 -41.75 -13.36 1.08
C ILE A 68 -42.32 -13.33 2.51
N ALA A 69 -41.47 -13.24 3.54
CA ALA A 69 -41.89 -13.22 4.91
C ALA A 69 -42.69 -11.94 5.24
N ASN A 70 -42.24 -10.77 4.79
CA ASN A 70 -42.90 -9.47 5.06
C ASN A 70 -44.25 -9.36 4.33
N ILE A 71 -44.29 -9.72 3.05
CA ILE A 71 -45.54 -9.69 2.27
C ILE A 71 -46.53 -10.71 2.84
N GLY A 72 -46.07 -11.91 3.19
CA GLY A 72 -46.89 -12.94 3.81
C GLY A 72 -47.47 -12.49 5.18
N ALA A 73 -46.64 -11.91 6.05
CA ALA A 73 -47.08 -11.34 7.30
C ALA A 73 -48.12 -10.22 7.12
N SER A 74 -47.89 -9.30 6.20
CA SER A 74 -48.81 -8.18 5.94
C SER A 74 -50.16 -8.67 5.37
N ALA A 75 -50.16 -9.67 4.47
CA ALA A 75 -51.38 -10.27 3.91
C ALA A 75 -52.20 -10.98 5.01
N LEU A 76 -51.54 -11.78 5.89
CA LEU A 76 -52.19 -12.43 6.99
C LEU A 76 -52.78 -11.44 8.01
N ALA A 77 -52.04 -10.38 8.32
CA ALA A 77 -52.55 -9.31 9.19
C ALA A 77 -53.77 -8.64 8.59
N THR A 78 -53.77 -8.33 7.31
CA THR A 78 -54.93 -7.74 6.63
C THR A 78 -56.14 -8.62 6.76
N VAL A 79 -56.03 -9.94 6.60
CA VAL A 79 -57.14 -10.91 6.76
C VAL A 79 -57.69 -10.88 8.20
N ILE A 80 -56.84 -10.87 9.20
CA ILE A 80 -57.22 -10.84 10.64
C ILE A 80 -57.96 -9.53 10.94
N PHE A 81 -57.35 -8.40 10.60
CA PHE A 81 -57.90 -7.10 10.95
C PHE A 81 -59.19 -6.78 10.19
N THR A 82 -59.33 -7.24 8.93
CA THR A 82 -60.57 -7.11 8.17
C THR A 82 -61.68 -7.97 8.77
N ALA A 83 -61.35 -9.17 9.27
CA ALA A 83 -62.32 -10.00 9.96
C ALA A 83 -62.82 -9.40 11.26
N TRP A 84 -61.95 -8.63 11.98
CA TRP A 84 -62.35 -7.98 13.26
C TRP A 84 -63.00 -6.62 13.12
N PHE A 85 -62.54 -5.80 12.14
CA PHE A 85 -62.89 -4.39 12.05
C PHE A 85 -63.60 -4.02 10.70
N GLY A 86 -63.90 -5.02 9.87
CA GLY A 86 -64.50 -4.78 8.54
C GLY A 86 -63.51 -4.02 7.63
N GLU A 87 -64.05 -3.18 6.74
CA GLU A 87 -63.25 -2.45 5.74
C GLU A 87 -62.17 -1.52 6.34
N VAL A 88 -62.42 -0.95 7.51
CA VAL A 88 -61.45 -0.11 8.21
C VAL A 88 -60.25 -0.94 8.74
N GLY A 89 -60.44 -2.24 8.86
CA GLY A 89 -59.37 -3.18 9.28
C GLY A 89 -58.12 -3.12 8.39
N VAL A 90 -58.24 -2.81 7.10
CA VAL A 90 -57.10 -2.62 6.21
C VAL A 90 -56.18 -1.48 6.68
N LEU A 91 -56.74 -0.37 7.10
CA LEU A 91 -55.98 0.79 7.59
C LEU A 91 -55.26 0.44 8.88
N TYR A 92 -55.93 -0.22 9.83
CA TYR A 92 -55.32 -0.66 11.10
C TYR A 92 -54.23 -1.72 10.83
N ALA A 93 -54.44 -2.70 9.95
CA ALA A 93 -53.45 -3.68 9.57
C ALA A 93 -52.20 -3.01 9.00
N THR A 94 -52.36 -2.04 8.12
CA THR A 94 -51.24 -1.31 7.51
C THR A 94 -50.43 -0.58 8.56
N GLY A 95 -51.09 0.20 9.46
CA GLY A 95 -50.38 0.97 10.51
C GLY A 95 -49.66 0.07 11.50
N VAL A 96 -50.35 -0.97 12.03
CA VAL A 96 -49.79 -1.88 13.01
C VAL A 96 -48.66 -2.71 12.38
N MET A 97 -48.86 -3.25 11.19
CA MET A 97 -47.82 -4.08 10.52
C MET A 97 -46.62 -3.26 10.12
N THR A 98 -46.78 -2.03 9.64
CA THR A 98 -45.65 -1.14 9.37
C THR A 98 -44.81 -0.94 10.64
N ALA A 99 -45.43 -0.64 11.75
CA ALA A 99 -44.71 -0.46 13.02
C ALA A 99 -44.02 -1.78 13.49
N MET A 100 -44.73 -2.92 13.41
CA MET A 100 -44.20 -4.21 13.82
C MET A 100 -43.02 -4.67 12.94
N VAL A 101 -43.16 -4.55 11.62
CA VAL A 101 -42.10 -4.93 10.68
C VAL A 101 -40.89 -4.01 10.85
N VAL A 102 -41.09 -2.70 10.86
CA VAL A 102 -39.96 -1.76 10.97
C VAL A 102 -39.21 -1.94 12.26
N ILE A 103 -39.92 -2.02 13.40
CA ILE A 103 -39.26 -2.08 14.72
C ILE A 103 -38.67 -3.48 14.97
N PHE A 104 -39.48 -4.53 14.87
CA PHE A 104 -39.14 -5.87 15.35
C PHE A 104 -38.53 -6.78 14.27
N ALA A 105 -38.92 -6.59 13.00
CA ALA A 105 -38.41 -7.43 11.92
C ALA A 105 -37.24 -6.78 11.16
N GLU A 106 -37.05 -5.48 11.26
CA GLU A 106 -36.01 -4.79 10.48
C GLU A 106 -34.99 -4.04 11.35
N VAL A 107 -35.38 -3.00 12.10
CA VAL A 107 -34.45 -2.12 12.82
C VAL A 107 -33.74 -2.87 13.95
N LEU A 108 -34.49 -3.52 14.84
CA LEU A 108 -33.91 -4.23 16.00
C LEU A 108 -32.94 -5.34 15.59
N PRO A 109 -33.29 -6.29 14.67
CA PRO A 109 -32.37 -7.33 14.24
C PRO A 109 -31.13 -6.80 13.52
N LYS A 110 -31.28 -5.76 12.68
CA LYS A 110 -30.14 -5.12 12.00
C LYS A 110 -29.22 -4.43 12.99
N THR A 111 -29.77 -3.74 14.00
CA THR A 111 -28.96 -3.08 15.05
C THR A 111 -28.13 -4.10 15.84
N ILE A 112 -28.72 -5.25 16.20
CA ILE A 112 -27.98 -6.33 16.88
C ILE A 112 -26.85 -6.85 15.98
N ALA A 113 -27.13 -7.05 14.70
CA ALA A 113 -26.16 -7.56 13.74
C ALA A 113 -25.01 -6.55 13.44
N ILE A 114 -25.28 -5.24 13.44
CA ILE A 114 -24.25 -4.20 13.29
C ILE A 114 -23.28 -4.20 14.47
N ASN A 115 -23.79 -4.37 15.69
CA ASN A 115 -22.96 -4.35 16.90
C ASN A 115 -22.04 -5.59 17.05
N ALA A 116 -22.41 -6.73 16.48
CA ALA A 116 -21.65 -7.96 16.61
C ALA A 116 -21.71 -8.81 15.32
N PRO A 117 -21.25 -8.28 14.17
CA PRO A 117 -21.49 -8.92 12.87
C PRO A 117 -20.85 -10.31 12.76
N ASP A 118 -19.63 -10.50 13.25
CA ASP A 118 -18.92 -11.78 13.21
C ASP A 118 -19.65 -12.88 14.00
N ARG A 119 -20.16 -12.54 15.21
CA ARG A 119 -20.88 -13.49 16.07
C ARG A 119 -22.22 -13.88 15.46
N VAL A 120 -22.97 -12.89 14.97
CA VAL A 120 -24.28 -13.14 14.36
C VAL A 120 -24.11 -13.94 13.06
N ALA A 121 -23.10 -13.61 12.22
CA ALA A 121 -22.82 -14.37 11.01
C ALA A 121 -22.52 -15.85 11.28
N LEU A 122 -21.75 -16.16 12.32
CA LEU A 122 -21.49 -17.55 12.73
C LEU A 122 -22.76 -18.26 13.19
N LEU A 123 -23.64 -17.57 13.94
CA LEU A 123 -24.90 -18.13 14.43
C LEU A 123 -25.85 -18.47 13.30
N VAL A 124 -25.97 -17.59 12.31
CA VAL A 124 -26.90 -17.75 11.17
C VAL A 124 -26.33 -18.60 10.03
N ALA A 125 -25.04 -18.98 10.08
CA ALA A 125 -24.33 -19.64 8.98
C ALA A 125 -25.04 -20.90 8.45
N ARG A 126 -25.42 -21.82 9.37
CA ARG A 126 -26.07 -23.09 8.98
C ARG A 126 -27.47 -22.93 8.42
N PRO A 127 -28.40 -22.22 9.09
CA PRO A 127 -29.72 -21.98 8.54
C PRO A 127 -29.64 -21.18 7.22
N MET A 128 -28.70 -20.24 7.11
CA MET A 128 -28.54 -19.47 5.90
C MET A 128 -28.07 -20.34 4.72
N LYS A 129 -27.15 -21.28 4.94
CA LYS A 129 -26.75 -22.26 3.91
C LYS A 129 -27.93 -23.06 3.39
N LEU A 130 -28.81 -23.52 4.30
CA LEU A 130 -30.02 -24.23 3.93
C LEU A 130 -30.97 -23.36 3.10
N MET A 131 -31.18 -22.10 3.51
CA MET A 131 -32.04 -21.15 2.78
C MET A 131 -31.53 -20.84 1.37
N VAL A 132 -30.21 -20.59 1.21
CA VAL A 132 -29.61 -20.38 -0.12
C VAL A 132 -29.79 -21.61 -1.02
N TYR A 133 -29.72 -22.82 -0.44
CA TYR A 133 -29.96 -24.05 -1.19
C TYR A 133 -31.44 -24.20 -1.62
N VAL A 134 -32.37 -23.97 -0.69
CA VAL A 134 -33.83 -24.11 -0.95
C VAL A 134 -34.33 -23.02 -1.93
N LEU A 135 -33.88 -21.79 -1.76
CA LEU A 135 -34.27 -20.68 -2.63
C LEU A 135 -33.47 -20.64 -3.95
N GLY A 136 -32.41 -21.46 -4.09
CA GLY A 136 -31.53 -21.51 -5.23
C GLY A 136 -32.23 -21.63 -6.59
N PRO A 137 -33.20 -22.56 -6.79
CA PRO A 137 -33.93 -22.67 -8.05
C PRO A 137 -34.72 -21.39 -8.41
N LEU A 138 -35.36 -20.76 -7.41
CA LEU A 138 -36.12 -19.53 -7.62
C LEU A 138 -35.20 -18.36 -7.94
N LEU A 139 -34.04 -18.30 -7.28
CA LEU A 139 -33.00 -17.31 -7.59
C LEU A 139 -32.47 -17.44 -9.01
N ALA A 140 -32.28 -18.66 -9.50
CA ALA A 140 -31.82 -18.88 -10.88
C ALA A 140 -32.80 -18.30 -11.91
N VAL A 141 -34.10 -18.36 -11.65
CA VAL A 141 -35.12 -17.72 -12.49
C VAL A 141 -35.02 -16.20 -12.45
N VAL A 142 -34.87 -15.62 -11.24
CA VAL A 142 -34.68 -14.17 -11.06
C VAL A 142 -33.41 -13.69 -11.77
N GLU A 143 -32.28 -14.40 -11.57
CA GLU A 143 -31.03 -14.09 -12.26
C GLU A 143 -31.16 -14.14 -13.78
N ALA A 144 -31.91 -15.11 -14.31
CA ALA A 144 -32.15 -15.21 -15.74
C ALA A 144 -32.95 -14.00 -16.28
N ILE A 145 -33.99 -13.59 -15.56
CA ILE A 145 -34.78 -12.40 -15.89
C ILE A 145 -33.91 -11.14 -15.86
N VAL A 146 -33.18 -10.92 -14.80
CA VAL A 146 -32.26 -9.78 -14.64
C VAL A 146 -31.24 -9.76 -15.76
N ARG A 147 -30.65 -10.90 -16.11
CA ARG A 147 -29.66 -11.02 -17.20
C ARG A 147 -30.26 -10.63 -18.56
N VAL A 148 -31.51 -11.02 -18.84
CA VAL A 148 -32.21 -10.61 -20.05
C VAL A 148 -32.46 -9.10 -20.06
N LEU A 149 -32.96 -8.54 -18.95
CA LEU A 149 -33.16 -7.10 -18.82
C LEU A 149 -31.87 -6.29 -19.04
N MET A 150 -30.79 -6.73 -18.42
CA MET A 150 -29.47 -6.08 -18.54
C MET A 150 -28.95 -6.10 -19.98
N ARG A 151 -29.19 -7.22 -20.69
CA ARG A 151 -28.88 -7.29 -22.15
C ARG A 151 -29.70 -6.31 -22.97
N LEU A 152 -30.98 -6.17 -22.66
CA LEU A 152 -31.88 -5.22 -23.36
C LEU A 152 -31.47 -3.76 -23.09
N LEU A 153 -30.95 -3.47 -21.89
CA LEU A 153 -30.44 -2.14 -21.52
C LEU A 153 -29.02 -1.87 -22.03
N GLY A 154 -28.39 -2.82 -22.74
CA GLY A 154 -27.02 -2.66 -23.27
C GLY A 154 -25.92 -2.66 -22.21
N VAL A 155 -26.24 -2.99 -20.96
CA VAL A 155 -25.25 -3.07 -19.87
C VAL A 155 -24.47 -4.37 -20.01
N LYS A 156 -23.21 -4.27 -20.36
CA LYS A 156 -22.28 -5.40 -20.34
C LYS A 156 -22.03 -5.77 -18.88
N LEU A 157 -22.50 -6.93 -18.46
CA LEU A 157 -22.07 -7.59 -17.21
C LEU A 157 -20.60 -7.99 -17.39
N GLY A 158 -19.71 -7.02 -17.27
CA GLY A 158 -18.26 -7.22 -17.30
C GLY A 158 -17.76 -7.56 -15.90
N VAL A 159 -16.80 -8.45 -15.84
CA VAL A 159 -15.99 -8.68 -14.66
C VAL A 159 -15.53 -7.32 -14.13
N ASN A 160 -15.98 -6.95 -12.95
CA ASN A 160 -15.45 -5.80 -12.23
C ASN A 160 -13.93 -6.02 -12.09
N GLN A 161 -13.16 -5.51 -13.04
CA GLN A 161 -11.73 -5.37 -12.83
C GLN A 161 -11.59 -4.39 -11.64
N PRO A 162 -10.97 -4.80 -10.57
CA PRO A 162 -10.77 -3.89 -9.45
C PRO A 162 -9.96 -2.70 -9.95
N ILE A 163 -10.47 -1.49 -9.76
CA ILE A 163 -9.84 -0.21 -10.15
C ILE A 163 -8.44 -0.09 -9.49
N LEU A 164 -8.26 -0.71 -8.32
CA LEU A 164 -7.02 -0.71 -7.57
C LEU A 164 -6.36 -2.09 -7.61
N SER A 165 -5.05 -2.10 -7.79
CA SER A 165 -4.24 -3.33 -7.66
C SER A 165 -4.35 -3.92 -6.25
N PRO A 166 -4.06 -5.22 -6.06
CA PRO A 166 -4.04 -5.82 -4.72
C PRO A 166 -3.08 -5.11 -3.75
N PHE A 167 -1.99 -4.54 -4.26
CA PHE A 167 -0.98 -3.83 -3.47
C PHE A 167 -1.47 -2.44 -3.04
N GLU A 168 -2.09 -1.68 -3.94
CA GLU A 168 -2.72 -0.39 -3.61
C GLU A 168 -3.83 -0.55 -2.56
N ARG A 169 -4.59 -1.66 -2.61
CA ARG A 169 -5.58 -1.97 -1.57
C ARG A 169 -4.94 -2.25 -0.22
N LEU A 170 -3.79 -2.93 -0.21
CA LEU A 170 -3.05 -3.20 1.02
C LEU A 170 -2.47 -1.90 1.58
N ARG A 171 -1.86 -1.07 0.73
CA ARG A 171 -1.35 0.26 1.11
C ARG A 171 -2.46 1.12 1.72
N GLY A 172 -3.61 1.24 1.03
CA GLY A 172 -4.76 1.98 1.55
C GLY A 172 -5.33 1.43 2.86
N ALA A 173 -5.29 0.11 3.08
CA ALA A 173 -5.72 -0.48 4.34
C ALA A 173 -4.77 -0.13 5.50
N VAL A 174 -3.45 -0.14 5.27
CA VAL A 174 -2.45 0.26 6.28
C VAL A 174 -2.58 1.74 6.60
N GLU A 175 -2.76 2.59 5.58
CA GLU A 175 -2.95 4.03 5.73
C GLU A 175 -4.20 4.35 6.58
N LEU A 176 -5.32 3.68 6.29
CA LEU A 176 -6.55 3.82 7.08
C LEU A 176 -6.33 3.45 8.55
N LEU A 177 -5.65 2.33 8.81
CA LEU A 177 -5.35 1.88 10.18
C LEU A 177 -4.42 2.85 10.91
N HIS A 178 -3.50 3.49 10.20
CA HIS A 178 -2.64 4.53 10.75
C HIS A 178 -3.48 5.78 11.13
N HIS A 179 -4.36 6.26 10.26
CA HIS A 179 -5.28 7.36 10.57
C HIS A 179 -6.22 7.06 11.75
N GLU A 180 -6.58 5.78 11.95
CA GLU A 180 -7.34 5.33 13.11
C GLU A 180 -6.49 5.19 14.39
N GLY A 181 -5.18 5.49 14.34
CA GLY A 181 -4.25 5.38 15.47
C GLY A 181 -3.94 3.93 15.90
N LYS A 182 -4.20 2.93 15.03
CA LYS A 182 -3.99 1.50 15.30
C LYS A 182 -2.64 0.98 14.82
N VAL A 183 -1.96 1.71 13.96
CA VAL A 183 -0.66 1.40 13.37
C VAL A 183 0.23 2.62 13.57
N GLU A 184 1.42 2.42 14.08
CA GLU A 184 2.42 3.47 14.26
C GLU A 184 2.99 3.94 12.92
N LYS A 185 3.51 5.17 12.86
CA LYS A 185 4.10 5.73 11.64
C LYS A 185 5.22 4.85 11.09
N GLN A 186 6.08 4.37 11.98
CA GLN A 186 7.22 3.52 11.60
C GLN A 186 6.77 2.21 10.93
N ASP A 187 5.74 1.54 11.49
CA ASP A 187 5.17 0.33 10.90
C ASP A 187 4.55 0.60 9.53
N ARG A 188 3.79 1.71 9.39
CA ARG A 188 3.21 2.15 8.12
C ARG A 188 4.30 2.34 7.06
N ASP A 189 5.37 3.08 7.40
CA ASP A 189 6.46 3.41 6.49
C ASP A 189 7.24 2.15 6.08
N MET A 190 7.47 1.22 7.03
CA MET A 190 8.08 -0.09 6.75
C MET A 190 7.22 -0.93 5.80
N PHE A 191 5.88 -0.96 5.98
CA PHE A 191 4.98 -1.63 5.03
C PHE A 191 5.01 -0.97 3.65
N GLY A 192 5.08 0.37 3.59
CA GLY A 192 5.28 1.13 2.36
C GLY A 192 6.54 0.69 1.63
N GLY A 193 7.70 0.79 2.28
CA GLY A 193 8.99 0.38 1.73
C GLY A 193 9.02 -1.07 1.23
N LEU A 194 8.37 -2.00 1.97
CA LEU A 194 8.27 -3.39 1.52
C LEU A 194 7.47 -3.56 0.22
N LEU A 195 6.45 -2.74 0.00
CA LEU A 195 5.66 -2.76 -1.24
C LEU A 195 6.44 -2.12 -2.39
N ASP A 196 7.15 -1.03 -2.12
CA ASP A 196 7.94 -0.25 -3.09
C ASP A 196 9.13 -1.05 -3.65
N LEU A 197 9.72 -2.00 -2.88
CA LEU A 197 10.79 -2.89 -3.36
C LEU A 197 10.49 -3.65 -4.66
N ARG A 198 9.25 -3.78 -5.04
CA ARG A 198 8.86 -4.49 -6.28
C ARG A 198 8.88 -3.59 -7.49
N GLU A 199 8.71 -2.30 -7.29
CA GLU A 199 8.66 -1.28 -8.31
C GLU A 199 10.04 -0.66 -8.53
N LEU A 200 10.86 -0.62 -7.45
CA LEU A 200 12.23 -0.10 -7.49
C LEU A 200 13.18 -1.00 -8.29
N GLN A 201 14.05 -0.36 -9.06
CA GLN A 201 15.18 -0.95 -9.74
C GLN A 201 16.46 -0.77 -8.93
N VAL A 202 17.50 -1.55 -9.24
CA VAL A 202 18.80 -1.44 -8.58
C VAL A 202 19.41 -0.05 -8.80
N SER A 203 19.18 0.56 -9.97
CA SER A 203 19.57 1.94 -10.27
C SER A 203 19.04 2.99 -9.29
N ASP A 204 17.87 2.73 -8.65
CA ASP A 204 17.22 3.68 -7.74
C ASP A 204 17.83 3.67 -6.32
N VAL A 205 18.55 2.57 -5.98
CA VAL A 205 19.09 2.32 -4.63
C VAL A 205 20.61 2.13 -4.61
N MET A 206 21.27 2.10 -5.78
CA MET A 206 22.70 1.89 -5.86
C MET A 206 23.49 3.14 -5.42
N VAL A 207 24.68 2.91 -4.88
CA VAL A 207 25.70 3.95 -4.74
C VAL A 207 26.32 4.17 -6.12
N HIS A 208 26.15 5.39 -6.66
CA HIS A 208 26.64 5.71 -7.99
C HIS A 208 28.18 5.68 -8.05
N ARG A 209 28.75 5.31 -9.21
CA ARG A 209 30.20 5.18 -9.41
C ARG A 209 31.05 6.39 -8.99
N THR A 210 30.49 7.59 -9.05
CA THR A 210 31.18 8.81 -8.62
C THR A 210 31.32 8.95 -7.10
N GLU A 211 30.57 8.17 -6.35
CA GLU A 211 30.55 8.15 -4.89
C GLU A 211 31.19 6.88 -4.33
N MET A 212 31.53 5.92 -5.20
CA MET A 212 32.22 4.69 -4.82
C MET A 212 33.65 4.94 -4.36
N VAL A 213 34.00 4.37 -3.22
CA VAL A 213 35.40 4.28 -2.79
C VAL A 213 36.02 3.01 -3.39
N MET A 214 37.05 3.20 -4.20
CA MET A 214 37.76 2.14 -4.92
C MET A 214 39.28 2.34 -4.80
N ILE A 215 40.05 1.27 -4.74
CA ILE A 215 41.51 1.28 -4.60
C ILE A 215 42.16 0.76 -5.88
N ASN A 216 43.25 1.42 -6.31
CA ASN A 216 44.06 0.95 -7.43
C ASN A 216 44.85 -0.33 -7.01
N ALA A 217 44.64 -1.41 -7.73
CA ALA A 217 45.32 -2.70 -7.45
C ALA A 217 46.82 -2.70 -7.79
N ASP A 218 47.30 -1.71 -8.55
CA ASP A 218 48.71 -1.59 -8.94
C ASP A 218 49.54 -0.79 -7.95
N LEU A 219 48.94 -0.29 -6.87
CA LEU A 219 49.66 0.36 -5.77
C LEU A 219 50.59 -0.65 -5.06
N PRO A 220 51.69 -0.16 -4.51
CA PRO A 220 52.53 -0.97 -3.61
C PRO A 220 51.67 -1.56 -2.49
N PRO A 221 51.89 -2.83 -2.07
CA PRO A 221 51.07 -3.48 -1.06
C PRO A 221 50.93 -2.68 0.25
N GLU A 222 51.99 -1.98 0.66
CA GLU A 222 52.00 -1.15 1.86
C GLU A 222 51.04 0.05 1.76
N GLU A 223 51.01 0.74 0.58
CA GLU A 223 50.14 1.87 0.33
C GLU A 223 48.68 1.39 0.21
N LEU A 224 48.43 0.28 -0.49
CA LEU A 224 47.12 -0.30 -0.62
C LEU A 224 46.54 -0.71 0.75
N VAL A 225 47.34 -1.33 1.62
CA VAL A 225 46.95 -1.66 2.99
C VAL A 225 46.61 -0.38 3.77
N ALA A 226 47.42 0.67 3.62
CA ALA A 226 47.19 1.95 4.30
C ALA A 226 45.89 2.62 3.82
N GLU A 227 45.64 2.63 2.50
CA GLU A 227 44.38 3.15 1.96
C GLU A 227 43.18 2.36 2.45
N MET A 228 43.24 1.01 2.44
CA MET A 228 42.15 0.18 2.94
C MET A 228 41.84 0.43 4.42
N LEU A 229 42.88 0.62 5.26
CA LEU A 229 42.69 0.88 6.69
C LEU A 229 42.24 2.33 6.99
N ALA A 230 42.43 3.25 6.07
CA ALA A 230 41.93 4.63 6.17
C ALA A 230 40.41 4.76 5.86
N THR A 231 39.80 3.74 5.28
CA THR A 231 38.39 3.75 4.94
C THR A 231 37.53 3.14 6.04
N GLU A 232 36.27 3.56 6.10
CA GLU A 232 35.27 2.97 7.01
C GLU A 232 34.63 1.70 6.43
N TYR A 233 34.87 1.39 5.15
CA TYR A 233 34.20 0.31 4.44
C TYR A 233 34.89 -1.03 4.60
N THR A 234 34.13 -2.08 4.74
CA THR A 234 34.63 -3.46 4.89
C THR A 234 34.89 -4.17 3.58
N ARG A 235 34.32 -3.68 2.46
CA ARG A 235 34.48 -4.23 1.11
C ARG A 235 34.75 -3.09 0.15
N ILE A 236 35.86 -3.18 -0.56
CA ILE A 236 36.29 -2.14 -1.48
C ILE A 236 36.61 -2.77 -2.83
N PRO A 237 36.04 -2.27 -3.95
CA PRO A 237 36.42 -2.69 -5.28
C PRO A 237 37.87 -2.31 -5.59
N LEU A 238 38.57 -3.22 -6.24
CA LEU A 238 39.91 -3.03 -6.76
C LEU A 238 39.84 -2.83 -8.27
N TRP A 239 40.41 -1.73 -8.75
CA TRP A 239 40.47 -1.45 -10.17
C TRP A 239 41.92 -1.49 -10.70
N ARG A 240 42.08 -1.72 -12.02
CA ARG A 240 43.38 -1.74 -12.69
C ARG A 240 43.28 -1.02 -14.03
N ASP A 241 44.31 -0.26 -14.40
CA ASP A 241 44.41 0.57 -15.61
C ASP A 241 43.41 1.71 -15.67
N LYS A 242 42.14 1.43 -15.51
CA LYS A 242 41.02 2.41 -15.53
C LYS A 242 40.06 2.12 -14.37
N PRO A 243 39.45 3.15 -13.79
CA PRO A 243 38.50 2.98 -12.67
C PRO A 243 37.30 2.07 -13.00
N GLU A 244 36.90 1.99 -14.28
CA GLU A 244 35.80 1.13 -14.73
C GLU A 244 36.21 -0.36 -14.78
N ASN A 245 37.55 -0.66 -14.84
CA ASN A 245 38.05 -2.02 -14.89
C ASN A 245 38.24 -2.62 -13.50
N ILE A 246 37.17 -3.09 -12.91
CA ILE A 246 37.19 -3.68 -11.58
C ILE A 246 37.59 -5.14 -11.67
N ILE A 247 38.75 -5.49 -11.09
CA ILE A 247 39.35 -6.84 -11.13
C ILE A 247 38.97 -7.72 -9.94
N GLY A 248 38.48 -7.12 -8.85
CA GLY A 248 38.14 -7.86 -7.63
C GLY A 248 37.49 -6.98 -6.58
N VAL A 249 37.04 -7.61 -5.50
CA VAL A 249 36.53 -6.93 -4.29
C VAL A 249 37.33 -7.41 -3.10
N LEU A 250 38.04 -6.50 -2.46
CA LEU A 250 38.86 -6.78 -1.27
C LEU A 250 37.98 -6.67 -0.02
N HIS A 251 38.02 -7.72 0.81
CA HIS A 251 37.36 -7.71 2.10
C HIS A 251 38.38 -7.44 3.21
N ALA A 252 38.15 -6.45 4.07
CA ALA A 252 39.04 -6.07 5.16
C ALA A 252 39.46 -7.25 6.05
N LYS A 253 38.55 -8.19 6.33
CA LYS A 253 38.85 -9.40 7.12
C LYS A 253 39.81 -10.36 6.43
N ASP A 254 39.73 -10.44 5.10
CA ASP A 254 40.62 -11.34 4.33
C ASP A 254 42.01 -10.70 4.20
N LEU A 255 42.08 -9.37 4.04
CA LEU A 255 43.32 -8.62 4.13
C LEU A 255 43.99 -8.78 5.50
N LEU A 256 43.24 -8.66 6.60
CA LEU A 256 43.78 -8.85 7.96
C LEU A 256 44.33 -10.26 8.16
N ARG A 257 43.69 -11.28 7.60
CA ARG A 257 44.20 -12.67 7.62
C ARG A 257 45.51 -12.81 6.86
N ALA A 258 45.61 -12.14 5.70
CA ALA A 258 46.83 -12.17 4.90
C ALA A 258 48.00 -11.45 5.61
N ILE A 259 47.77 -10.28 6.22
CA ILE A 259 48.76 -9.56 7.02
C ILE A 259 49.27 -10.45 8.16
N ARG A 260 48.38 -11.14 8.85
CA ARG A 260 48.74 -12.05 9.92
C ARG A 260 49.55 -13.25 9.41
N ALA A 261 49.21 -13.81 8.26
CA ALA A 261 49.93 -14.92 7.64
C ALA A 261 51.33 -14.52 7.17
N ALA A 262 51.50 -13.26 6.75
CA ALA A 262 52.77 -12.66 6.36
C ALA A 262 53.61 -12.14 7.56
N GLU A 263 53.21 -12.47 8.81
CA GLU A 263 53.89 -12.02 10.04
C GLU A 263 54.05 -10.50 10.15
N GLY A 264 53.16 -9.74 9.53
CA GLY A 264 53.15 -8.27 9.49
C GLY A 264 53.97 -7.67 8.34
N ASP A 265 54.61 -8.45 7.51
CA ASP A 265 55.32 -7.98 6.33
C ASP A 265 54.37 -7.78 5.17
N THR A 266 53.86 -6.56 5.05
CA THR A 266 52.88 -6.20 4.02
C THR A 266 53.42 -6.28 2.59
N SER A 267 54.74 -6.22 2.40
CA SER A 267 55.39 -6.32 1.09
C SER A 267 55.22 -7.68 0.42
N ARG A 268 54.90 -8.73 1.19
CA ARG A 268 54.66 -10.09 0.71
C ARG A 268 53.21 -10.39 0.30
N ILE A 269 52.32 -9.41 0.45
CA ILE A 269 50.92 -9.60 0.23
C ILE A 269 50.58 -9.33 -1.26
N ASP A 270 50.18 -10.36 -1.97
CA ASP A 270 49.55 -10.18 -3.30
C ASP A 270 48.06 -10.04 -3.13
N VAL A 271 47.58 -8.81 -3.23
CA VAL A 271 46.17 -8.45 -3.03
C VAL A 271 45.29 -9.06 -4.10
N SER A 272 45.82 -9.29 -5.31
CA SER A 272 45.07 -9.93 -6.40
C SER A 272 44.64 -11.36 -6.07
N THR A 273 45.41 -12.06 -5.23
CA THR A 273 45.11 -13.44 -4.79
C THR A 273 44.08 -13.51 -3.67
N ILE A 274 43.93 -12.40 -2.93
CA ILE A 274 43.03 -12.30 -1.76
C ILE A 274 41.67 -11.76 -2.17
N ALA A 275 41.63 -10.93 -3.22
CA ALA A 275 40.41 -10.30 -3.70
C ALA A 275 39.43 -11.35 -4.22
N LEU A 276 38.17 -11.19 -3.86
CA LEU A 276 37.08 -12.03 -4.37
C LEU A 276 36.73 -11.59 -5.78
N PRO A 277 36.33 -12.51 -6.65
CA PRO A 277 35.88 -12.15 -8.00
C PRO A 277 34.66 -11.22 -7.91
N PRO A 278 34.59 -10.16 -8.75
CA PRO A 278 33.50 -9.23 -8.73
C PRO A 278 32.20 -9.90 -9.21
N TRP A 279 31.10 -9.57 -8.60
CA TRP A 279 29.77 -10.00 -9.02
C TRP A 279 29.01 -8.83 -9.60
N PHE A 280 28.72 -8.90 -10.89
CA PHE A 280 28.00 -7.88 -11.63
C PHE A 280 26.50 -8.18 -11.70
N VAL A 281 25.69 -7.14 -11.60
CA VAL A 281 24.22 -7.20 -11.71
C VAL A 281 23.73 -6.05 -12.58
N PRO A 282 22.69 -6.27 -13.42
CA PRO A 282 22.13 -5.21 -14.25
C PRO A 282 21.44 -4.15 -13.40
N GLU A 283 21.56 -2.88 -13.77
CA GLU A 283 20.90 -1.76 -13.11
C GLU A 283 19.37 -1.84 -13.17
N MET A 284 18.81 -2.35 -14.26
CA MET A 284 17.36 -2.51 -14.46
C MET A 284 16.73 -3.68 -13.68
N ARG A 285 17.52 -4.44 -12.92
CA ARG A 285 16.99 -5.52 -12.09
C ARG A 285 16.13 -4.93 -10.95
N SER A 286 14.97 -5.56 -10.65
CA SER A 286 14.17 -5.13 -9.51
C SER A 286 14.91 -5.40 -8.19
N VAL A 287 14.77 -4.47 -7.24
CA VAL A 287 15.39 -4.57 -5.90
C VAL A 287 14.91 -5.83 -5.17
N SER A 288 13.65 -6.21 -5.34
CA SER A 288 13.10 -7.46 -4.79
C SER A 288 13.83 -8.72 -5.32
N GLU A 289 14.20 -8.75 -6.60
CA GLU A 289 14.96 -9.85 -7.18
C GLU A 289 16.42 -9.84 -6.72
N GLN A 290 17.00 -8.65 -6.58
CA GLN A 290 18.35 -8.50 -6.08
C GLN A 290 18.47 -8.96 -4.62
N LEU A 291 17.51 -8.62 -3.77
CA LEU A 291 17.44 -9.11 -2.39
C LEU A 291 17.38 -10.65 -2.33
N LYS A 292 16.57 -11.28 -3.19
CA LYS A 292 16.54 -12.75 -3.31
C LYS A 292 17.87 -13.32 -3.78
N ALA A 293 18.56 -12.62 -4.70
CA ALA A 293 19.85 -13.04 -5.22
C ALA A 293 20.96 -12.95 -4.14
N PHE A 294 21.00 -11.89 -3.34
CA PHE A 294 21.87 -11.75 -2.17
C PHE A 294 21.68 -12.91 -1.19
N ARG A 295 20.44 -13.20 -0.82
CA ARG A 295 20.12 -14.32 0.09
C ARG A 295 20.53 -15.67 -0.46
N ARG A 296 20.31 -15.94 -1.77
CA ARG A 296 20.66 -17.19 -2.41
C ARG A 296 22.17 -17.38 -2.54
N ARG A 297 22.91 -16.32 -2.88
CA ARG A 297 24.38 -16.34 -3.01
C ARG A 297 25.10 -16.21 -1.69
N LYS A 298 24.41 -15.78 -0.61
CA LYS A 298 24.98 -15.45 0.70
C LYS A 298 26.07 -14.38 0.57
N THR A 299 25.86 -13.41 -0.29
CA THR A 299 26.71 -12.23 -0.50
C THR A 299 25.94 -10.98 -0.14
N HIS A 300 26.63 -9.89 0.20
CA HIS A 300 26.02 -8.63 0.61
C HIS A 300 26.46 -7.46 -0.26
N PHE A 301 27.15 -7.73 -1.37
CA PHE A 301 27.75 -6.73 -2.23
C PHE A 301 27.67 -7.17 -3.68
N ALA A 302 27.36 -6.26 -4.60
CA ALA A 302 27.39 -6.45 -6.04
C ALA A 302 27.75 -5.15 -6.75
N LEU A 303 28.44 -5.25 -7.88
CA LEU A 303 28.69 -4.14 -8.80
C LEU A 303 27.52 -4.04 -9.78
N VAL A 304 27.11 -2.82 -10.07
CA VAL A 304 25.99 -2.53 -10.97
C VAL A 304 26.54 -2.15 -12.34
N VAL A 305 25.97 -2.73 -13.38
CA VAL A 305 26.37 -2.46 -14.77
C VAL A 305 25.16 -2.11 -15.63
N ASP A 306 25.42 -1.27 -16.64
CA ASP A 306 24.47 -0.95 -17.68
C ASP A 306 24.32 -2.07 -18.73
N GLU A 307 23.57 -1.82 -19.81
CA GLU A 307 23.37 -2.74 -20.93
C GLU A 307 24.62 -2.98 -21.80
N TYR A 308 25.64 -2.13 -21.67
CA TYR A 308 26.93 -2.27 -22.37
C TYR A 308 27.99 -2.96 -21.53
N GLY A 309 27.70 -3.23 -20.24
CA GLY A 309 28.61 -3.83 -19.28
C GLY A 309 29.53 -2.83 -18.59
N GLU A 310 29.28 -1.51 -18.72
CA GLU A 310 30.01 -0.48 -18.00
C GLU A 310 29.54 -0.40 -16.54
N VAL A 311 30.48 -0.15 -15.63
CA VAL A 311 30.16 -0.06 -14.19
C VAL A 311 29.51 1.29 -13.90
N GLU A 312 28.27 1.27 -13.44
CA GLU A 312 27.49 2.44 -13.04
C GLU A 312 27.47 2.69 -11.54
N GLY A 313 27.73 1.64 -10.75
CA GLY A 313 27.71 1.75 -9.31
C GLY A 313 27.93 0.46 -8.56
N MET A 314 27.54 0.45 -7.31
CA MET A 314 27.49 -0.74 -6.47
C MET A 314 26.18 -0.74 -5.67
N VAL A 315 25.75 -1.93 -5.27
CA VAL A 315 24.59 -2.11 -4.39
C VAL A 315 24.95 -3.10 -3.29
N THR A 316 24.57 -2.77 -2.05
CA THR A 316 24.75 -3.64 -0.90
C THR A 316 23.41 -4.17 -0.39
N LEU A 317 23.45 -5.14 0.51
CA LEU A 317 22.25 -5.61 1.21
C LEU A 317 21.70 -4.54 2.15
N GLU A 318 22.62 -3.78 2.72
CA GLU A 318 22.34 -2.67 3.64
C GLU A 318 21.49 -1.61 2.93
N ASP A 319 21.85 -1.17 1.72
CA ASP A 319 21.10 -0.19 0.91
C ASP A 319 19.65 -0.67 0.64
N ILE A 320 19.49 -1.97 0.35
CA ILE A 320 18.14 -2.55 0.14
C ILE A 320 17.33 -2.61 1.44
N LEU A 321 17.96 -2.87 2.57
CA LEU A 321 17.28 -2.92 3.86
C LEU A 321 16.89 -1.53 4.33
N GLU A 322 17.69 -0.52 4.03
CA GLU A 322 17.39 0.88 4.30
C GLU A 322 16.11 1.33 3.61
N GLU A 323 15.84 0.85 2.40
CA GLU A 323 14.58 1.11 1.69
C GLU A 323 13.33 0.55 2.39
N ILE A 324 13.49 -0.51 3.17
CA ILE A 324 12.38 -1.13 3.92
C ILE A 324 12.19 -0.45 5.27
N VAL A 325 13.30 -0.28 6.01
CA VAL A 325 13.27 0.12 7.42
C VAL A 325 13.35 1.64 7.59
N GLY A 326 13.92 2.33 6.58
CA GLY A 326 14.39 3.71 6.70
C GLY A 326 15.69 3.76 7.53
N ASP A 327 16.24 4.94 7.68
CA ASP A 327 17.35 5.18 8.61
C ASP A 327 16.96 4.69 10.01
N ILE A 328 17.77 3.78 10.59
CA ILE A 328 17.61 3.31 11.96
C ILE A 328 18.18 4.39 12.89
N SER A 329 17.54 5.54 12.90
CA SER A 329 17.84 6.61 13.84
C SER A 329 16.85 6.59 15.00
N ASP A 330 17.34 6.93 16.20
CA ASP A 330 16.62 6.92 17.47
C ASP A 330 15.37 7.82 17.40
N GLU A 331 14.31 7.50 18.14
CA GLU A 331 12.97 8.15 18.12
C GLU A 331 12.97 9.68 18.34
N HIS A 332 14.13 10.29 18.53
CA HIS A 332 14.31 11.73 18.76
C HIS A 332 15.08 12.48 17.66
N ASP A 333 15.65 11.80 16.66
CA ASP A 333 16.38 12.42 15.56
C ASP A 333 15.69 12.15 14.21
N VAL A 334 14.73 12.99 13.84
CA VAL A 334 14.27 13.13 12.44
C VAL A 334 15.36 13.91 11.68
N VAL A 335 16.50 13.27 11.46
CA VAL A 335 17.53 13.81 10.60
C VAL A 335 17.76 12.84 9.45
N VAL A 336 16.89 12.91 8.45
CA VAL A 336 17.28 12.40 7.12
C VAL A 336 18.51 13.21 6.72
N ALA A 337 19.62 12.54 6.43
CA ALA A 337 20.86 13.19 6.04
C ALA A 337 20.59 14.15 4.89
N GLY A 338 20.87 15.44 5.08
CA GLY A 338 20.58 16.47 4.09
C GLY A 338 19.19 17.12 4.17
N VAL A 339 18.31 16.76 5.11
CA VAL A 339 17.00 17.42 5.36
C VAL A 339 17.05 18.15 6.70
N ARG A 340 16.75 19.46 6.70
CA ARG A 340 16.76 20.32 7.91
C ARG A 340 15.49 21.16 7.99
N ALA A 341 14.59 20.81 8.87
CA ALA A 341 13.43 21.64 9.19
C ALA A 341 13.88 22.93 9.87
N GLN A 342 13.29 24.07 9.48
CA GLN A 342 13.57 25.39 10.02
C GLN A 342 12.42 25.84 10.93
N PRO A 343 12.69 26.70 11.92
CA PRO A 343 11.64 27.21 12.82
C PRO A 343 10.53 28.00 12.11
N ASP A 344 10.77 28.47 10.88
CA ASP A 344 9.81 29.20 10.05
C ASP A 344 8.87 28.27 9.24
N GLY A 345 8.94 26.94 9.47
CA GLY A 345 8.17 25.95 8.75
C GLY A 345 8.71 25.63 7.36
N SER A 346 9.84 26.23 6.94
CA SER A 346 10.53 25.83 5.72
C SER A 346 11.46 24.64 5.98
N VAL A 347 11.78 23.90 4.90
CA VAL A 347 12.72 22.78 4.96
C VAL A 347 13.87 23.05 4.02
N VAL A 348 15.10 22.97 4.52
CA VAL A 348 16.31 23.03 3.69
C VAL A 348 16.74 21.60 3.38
N VAL A 349 16.88 21.30 2.09
CA VAL A 349 17.13 19.94 1.60
C VAL A 349 18.34 19.95 0.67
N ASP A 350 19.21 18.97 0.80
CA ASP A 350 20.25 18.72 -0.18
C ASP A 350 19.65 18.18 -1.48
N GLY A 351 20.15 18.65 -2.63
CA GLY A 351 19.56 18.31 -3.92
C GLY A 351 19.62 16.82 -4.28
N SER A 352 20.51 16.04 -3.66
CA SER A 352 20.67 14.60 -3.86
C SER A 352 19.72 13.76 -3.03
N VAL A 353 18.98 14.35 -2.08
CA VAL A 353 18.02 13.62 -1.26
C VAL A 353 16.94 12.99 -2.16
N PRO A 354 16.65 11.69 -2.03
CA PRO A 354 15.55 11.05 -2.73
C PRO A 354 14.20 11.66 -2.32
N ILE A 355 13.32 11.85 -3.31
CA ILE A 355 11.99 12.45 -3.09
C ILE A 355 11.19 11.64 -2.07
N ARG A 356 11.25 10.31 -2.15
CA ARG A 356 10.51 9.43 -1.23
C ARG A 356 11.00 9.56 0.22
N ASP A 357 12.32 9.80 0.45
CA ASP A 357 12.86 9.98 1.79
C ASP A 357 12.41 11.32 2.37
N LEU A 358 12.38 12.36 1.53
CA LEU A 358 11.80 13.64 1.90
C LEU A 358 10.30 13.51 2.19
N ASN A 359 9.54 12.79 1.34
CA ASN A 359 8.11 12.51 1.56
C ASN A 359 7.88 11.78 2.88
N ARG A 360 8.70 10.76 3.17
CA ARG A 360 8.64 9.99 4.42
C ARG A 360 8.99 10.85 5.65
N ALA A 361 10.06 11.67 5.56
CA ALA A 361 10.50 12.50 6.66
C ALA A 361 9.50 13.60 7.02
N MET A 362 8.93 14.24 6.01
CA MET A 362 8.09 15.43 6.17
C MET A 362 6.60 15.14 6.07
N ASP A 363 6.20 13.88 5.83
CA ASP A 363 4.82 13.46 5.56
C ASP A 363 4.20 14.22 4.35
N TRP A 364 5.03 14.36 3.28
CA TRP A 364 4.66 15.01 2.03
C TRP A 364 4.32 13.96 0.97
N ASN A 365 3.74 14.42 -0.15
CA ASN A 365 3.40 13.58 -1.31
C ASN A 365 3.85 14.26 -2.61
N LEU A 366 5.16 14.48 -2.74
CA LEU A 366 5.77 14.93 -3.98
C LEU A 366 5.85 13.76 -4.97
N PRO A 367 5.63 13.98 -6.28
CA PRO A 367 5.75 12.92 -7.29
C PRO A 367 7.21 12.48 -7.44
N ASP A 368 7.45 11.18 -7.48
CA ASP A 368 8.76 10.54 -7.65
C ASP A 368 8.86 9.68 -8.92
N GLU A 369 7.82 9.69 -9.75
CA GLU A 369 7.74 8.92 -11.01
C GLU A 369 8.69 9.47 -12.10
N GLU A 370 8.87 10.79 -12.15
CA GLU A 370 9.65 11.48 -13.21
C GLU A 370 11.08 11.86 -12.76
N ALA A 371 11.36 11.76 -11.47
CA ALA A 371 12.67 12.09 -10.91
C ALA A 371 12.87 11.43 -9.55
N THR A 372 14.02 10.82 -9.32
CA THR A 372 14.37 10.16 -8.06
C THR A 372 14.76 11.14 -6.96
N THR A 373 15.38 12.29 -7.30
CA THR A 373 15.92 13.26 -6.34
C THR A 373 15.18 14.60 -6.36
N VAL A 374 15.24 15.34 -5.26
CA VAL A 374 14.60 16.65 -5.14
C VAL A 374 15.15 17.65 -6.19
N ALA A 375 16.45 17.61 -6.46
CA ALA A 375 17.05 18.43 -7.53
C ALA A 375 16.53 18.00 -8.90
N GLY A 376 16.38 16.69 -9.14
CA GLY A 376 15.83 16.13 -10.37
C GLY A 376 14.40 16.60 -10.61
N LEU A 377 13.54 16.59 -9.59
CA LEU A 377 12.17 17.09 -9.68
C LEU A 377 12.12 18.57 -10.09
N VAL A 378 12.95 19.41 -9.45
CA VAL A 378 13.00 20.83 -9.77
C VAL A 378 13.51 21.08 -11.19
N ILE A 379 14.49 20.31 -11.65
CA ILE A 379 15.01 20.41 -13.04
C ILE A 379 13.95 19.96 -14.04
N HIS A 380 13.24 18.87 -13.75
CA HIS A 380 12.17 18.34 -14.59
C HIS A 380 11.03 19.36 -14.76
N GLU A 381 10.52 19.91 -13.67
CA GLU A 381 9.43 20.89 -13.68
C GLU A 381 9.85 22.23 -14.29
N ALA A 382 11.06 22.70 -14.00
CA ALA A 382 11.62 23.94 -14.58
C ALA A 382 12.04 23.81 -16.05
N ARG A 383 12.18 22.57 -16.57
CA ARG A 383 12.70 22.22 -17.90
C ARG A 383 14.05 22.91 -18.23
N SER A 384 14.81 23.21 -17.20
CA SER A 384 16.11 23.85 -17.30
C SER A 384 16.83 23.67 -15.96
N ILE A 385 18.16 23.86 -15.94
CA ILE A 385 18.91 23.85 -14.69
C ILE A 385 18.80 25.25 -14.05
N PRO A 386 18.04 25.40 -12.94
CA PRO A 386 17.81 26.72 -12.35
C PRO A 386 19.07 27.35 -11.77
N GLU A 387 19.09 28.69 -11.73
CA GLU A 387 20.16 29.45 -11.09
C GLU A 387 19.87 29.65 -9.59
N ARG A 388 20.94 29.95 -8.83
CA ARG A 388 20.83 30.29 -7.41
C ARG A 388 19.87 31.48 -7.21
N GLY A 389 18.94 31.33 -6.28
CA GLY A 389 17.94 32.32 -5.90
C GLY A 389 16.61 32.22 -6.67
N GLN A 390 16.54 31.47 -7.75
CA GLN A 390 15.29 31.24 -8.47
C GLN A 390 14.32 30.41 -7.59
N SER A 391 13.04 30.70 -7.77
CA SER A 391 11.96 30.03 -7.04
C SER A 391 10.90 29.54 -8.01
N PHE A 392 10.37 28.34 -7.74
CA PHE A 392 9.35 27.66 -8.53
C PHE A 392 8.23 27.17 -7.59
N THR A 393 6.99 27.20 -8.04
CA THR A 393 5.85 26.69 -7.25
C THR A 393 5.15 25.62 -8.06
N PHE A 394 5.17 24.37 -7.56
CA PHE A 394 4.49 23.22 -8.13
C PHE A 394 4.16 22.20 -7.04
N HIS A 395 3.20 21.34 -7.29
CA HIS A 395 2.73 20.27 -6.37
C HIS A 395 2.34 20.76 -4.96
N GLY A 396 1.91 22.03 -4.82
CA GLY A 396 1.55 22.62 -3.51
C GLY A 396 2.74 23.10 -2.68
N PHE A 397 3.95 23.14 -3.26
CA PHE A 397 5.18 23.60 -2.60
C PHE A 397 5.91 24.65 -3.42
N ARG A 398 6.59 25.55 -2.71
CA ARG A 398 7.51 26.53 -3.31
C ARG A 398 8.94 26.08 -3.06
N PHE A 399 9.68 25.85 -4.14
CA PHE A 399 11.08 25.46 -4.15
C PHE A 399 11.94 26.67 -4.47
N ARG A 400 12.98 26.93 -3.67
CA ARG A 400 13.96 27.98 -3.92
C ARG A 400 15.36 27.39 -3.94
N VAL A 401 16.11 27.62 -5.01
CA VAL A 401 17.50 27.18 -5.15
C VAL A 401 18.41 28.01 -4.25
N LEU A 402 19.01 27.37 -3.24
CA LEU A 402 19.94 28.02 -2.31
C LEU A 402 21.38 27.94 -2.81
N ARG A 403 21.79 26.78 -3.34
CA ARG A 403 23.16 26.56 -3.82
C ARG A 403 23.12 25.72 -5.09
N ARG A 404 24.02 26.08 -6.01
CA ARG A 404 24.29 25.36 -7.25
C ARG A 404 25.80 25.27 -7.44
N GLU A 405 26.29 24.11 -7.83
CA GLU A 405 27.68 23.87 -8.20
C GLU A 405 27.71 23.35 -9.64
N ARG A 406 28.30 24.13 -10.56
CA ARG A 406 28.27 23.82 -12.00
C ARG A 406 26.83 23.53 -12.49
N ASN A 407 26.53 22.28 -12.86
CA ASN A 407 25.23 21.83 -13.36
C ASN A 407 24.39 21.11 -12.31
N ARG A 408 24.84 21.00 -11.04
CA ARG A 408 24.17 20.31 -9.97
C ARG A 408 23.57 21.31 -8.97
N ILE A 409 22.30 21.16 -8.64
CA ILE A 409 21.67 21.87 -7.53
C ILE A 409 22.05 21.11 -6.25
N THR A 410 22.76 21.78 -5.34
CA THR A 410 23.26 21.12 -4.11
C THR A 410 22.42 21.45 -2.89
N ALA A 411 21.65 22.54 -2.88
CA ALA A 411 20.75 22.83 -1.77
C ALA A 411 19.50 23.62 -2.23
N LEU A 412 18.36 23.24 -1.66
CA LEU A 412 17.04 23.82 -1.93
C LEU A 412 16.37 24.21 -0.62
N ARG A 413 15.50 25.22 -0.64
CA ARG A 413 14.55 25.53 0.41
C ARG A 413 13.14 25.25 -0.11
N ILE A 414 12.36 24.50 0.65
CA ILE A 414 11.01 24.09 0.29
C ILE A 414 10.04 24.65 1.35
N VAL A 415 8.94 25.21 0.89
CA VAL A 415 7.88 25.74 1.76
C VAL A 415 6.53 25.25 1.23
N ALA A 416 5.71 24.67 2.09
CA ALA A 416 4.33 24.30 1.73
C ALA A 416 3.52 25.60 1.47
N VAL A 417 2.77 25.62 0.36
CA VAL A 417 1.92 26.76 -0.02
C VAL A 417 0.48 26.37 0.25
N PRO A 418 -0.26 27.11 1.09
CA PRO A 418 -1.70 26.88 1.29
C PRO A 418 -2.47 26.94 -0.02
N ARG A 419 -3.43 26.06 -0.23
CA ARG A 419 -4.23 25.93 -1.49
C ARG A 419 -4.95 27.19 -1.96
N GLU A 420 -5.12 28.20 -1.11
CA GLU A 420 -5.80 29.47 -1.46
C GLU A 420 -5.00 30.37 -2.41
N THR A 421 -3.68 30.23 -2.50
CA THR A 421 -2.82 31.14 -3.28
C THR A 421 -2.69 30.75 -4.77
N GLU A 422 -3.03 29.53 -5.14
CA GLU A 422 -2.98 29.09 -6.56
C GLU A 422 -4.08 29.72 -7.44
N ALA A 423 -5.15 30.25 -6.84
CA ALA A 423 -6.27 30.88 -7.57
C ALA A 423 -5.99 32.32 -7.99
N GLU A 424 -5.06 33.04 -7.35
CA GLU A 424 -4.77 34.44 -7.64
C GLU A 424 -3.70 34.66 -8.72
N GLU A 425 -2.74 33.74 -8.89
CA GLU A 425 -1.70 33.87 -9.92
C GLU A 425 -2.19 33.60 -11.37
N LYS A 426 -3.39 33.01 -11.55
CA LYS A 426 -3.98 32.73 -12.89
C LYS A 426 -4.82 33.85 -13.48
N LYS A 427 -4.96 35.04 -12.85
CA LYS A 427 -5.63 36.17 -13.47
C LYS A 427 -4.64 36.94 -14.35
N PRO A 428 -4.85 37.02 -15.69
CA PRO A 428 -4.02 37.84 -16.55
C PRO A 428 -4.22 39.32 -16.16
N LYS A 429 -3.12 40.03 -15.91
CA LYS A 429 -3.13 41.48 -15.75
C LYS A 429 -3.82 42.09 -16.98
N ARG A 430 -5.05 42.57 -16.79
CA ARG A 430 -5.73 43.39 -17.81
C ARG A 430 -4.92 44.64 -18.00
N ALA A 431 -4.41 44.81 -19.20
CA ALA A 431 -3.77 46.06 -19.66
C ALA A 431 -4.79 47.19 -19.49
N GLY A 432 -4.44 48.14 -18.65
CA GLY A 432 -5.17 49.39 -18.54
C GLY A 432 -5.03 50.18 -19.80
N THR A 433 -6.13 50.39 -20.48
CA THR A 433 -6.27 51.40 -21.54
C THR A 433 -6.31 52.76 -20.88
N ALA A 434 -5.28 53.54 -21.12
CA ALA A 434 -5.30 54.98 -20.85
C ALA A 434 -6.15 55.67 -21.91
N PHE A 435 -7.02 56.55 -21.46
CA PHE A 435 -7.46 57.74 -22.16
C PHE A 435 -6.76 58.94 -21.54
#